data_1cb5f9031a1fa4e8c4fb8dbb5146db5e
#
_entry.id   1cb5f9031a1fa4e8c4fb8dbb5146db5e
#
_cell.length_a   1.000
_cell.length_b   1.000
_cell.length_c   1.000
_cell.angle_alpha   90.00
_cell.angle_beta   90.00
_cell.angle_gamma   90.00
#
_symmetry.space_group_name_H-M   'P 1'
#
loop_
_entity.id
_entity.type
_entity.pdbx_description
1 polymer ?
#
loop_
_entity_poly.entity_id
_entity_poly.type
_entity_poly.pdbx_seq_one_letter_code
_entity_poly.pdbx_strand_id
1 'polypeptide(L)'
;QVGRCFFLEYINLSREDLKKELEKTKSKLEEISSQKLSLDLSRGKPAKEQLALSMDMLSAIDANSILDSECGTDCRNYGMPDGIPEARRMMAHMMGTHSVYTMVMGNSSLTLMYDIISHAMVDGILGEKPWYEVKNRKFLCPSPGYDRHFAITEHFGFELITIPMKKDGPDMDMIEELIKDESVKGVWCVPKYQNPTGITFSDDVIRRFAALKPAAKDF
;
A
#
# COMPACT_ATOMS: atom_id res chain seq x y z
N GLN A 1 -20.45 2.00 -13.55
CA GLN A 1 -21.31 1.52 -12.44
C GLN A 1 -20.67 0.24 -11.91
N VAL A 2 -19.84 0.34 -10.90
CA VAL A 2 -19.32 -0.81 -10.16
C VAL A 2 -20.49 -1.36 -9.34
N GLY A 3 -20.96 -2.55 -9.70
CA GLY A 3 -22.06 -3.22 -9.04
C GLY A 3 -21.78 -3.36 -7.53
N ARG A 4 -22.69 -2.88 -6.71
CA ARG A 4 -22.73 -3.20 -5.29
C ARG A 4 -22.79 -4.72 -5.17
N CYS A 5 -21.70 -5.35 -4.71
CA CYS A 5 -21.74 -6.72 -4.21
C CYS A 5 -22.64 -6.70 -2.96
N PHE A 6 -23.91 -7.05 -3.13
CA PHE A 6 -24.74 -7.43 -2.01
C PHE A 6 -24.19 -8.77 -1.51
N PHE A 7 -23.52 -8.75 -0.37
CA PHE A 7 -23.29 -9.98 0.39
C PHE A 7 -24.68 -10.48 0.82
N LEU A 8 -25.22 -11.43 0.08
CA LEU A 8 -26.34 -12.22 0.57
C LEU A 8 -25.84 -12.96 1.82
N GLU A 9 -26.39 -12.62 2.98
CA GLU A 9 -26.10 -13.37 4.19
C GLU A 9 -26.83 -14.71 4.11
N TYR A 10 -26.20 -15.70 3.50
CA TYR A 10 -26.76 -17.03 3.29
C TYR A 10 -27.29 -17.68 4.57
N ILE A 11 -26.73 -17.29 5.73
CA ILE A 11 -27.15 -17.78 7.04
C ILE A 11 -28.59 -17.39 7.38
N ASN A 12 -29.12 -16.31 6.78
CA ASN A 12 -30.44 -15.79 7.02
C ASN A 12 -31.49 -16.29 5.99
N LEU A 13 -31.08 -17.09 5.01
CA LEU A 13 -31.97 -17.59 3.98
C LEU A 13 -32.67 -18.87 4.42
N SER A 14 -33.92 -19.06 3.97
CA SER A 14 -34.62 -20.33 4.13
C SER A 14 -33.91 -21.44 3.32
N ARG A 15 -34.15 -22.71 3.70
CA ARG A 15 -33.61 -23.85 2.95
C ARG A 15 -34.06 -23.87 1.48
N GLU A 16 -35.26 -23.40 1.21
CA GLU A 16 -35.81 -23.31 -0.14
C GLU A 16 -35.11 -22.19 -0.95
N ASP A 17 -34.88 -21.05 -0.37
CA ASP A 17 -34.19 -19.95 -1.03
C ASP A 17 -32.71 -20.26 -1.26
N LEU A 18 -32.06 -20.95 -0.32
CA LEU A 18 -30.70 -21.48 -0.53
C LEU A 18 -30.63 -22.44 -1.71
N LYS A 19 -31.62 -23.32 -1.89
CA LYS A 19 -31.66 -24.21 -3.05
C LYS A 19 -31.85 -23.45 -4.36
N LYS A 20 -32.72 -22.46 -4.39
CA LYS A 20 -32.92 -21.58 -5.57
C LYS A 20 -31.64 -20.85 -5.94
N GLU A 21 -30.96 -20.27 -4.95
CA GLU A 21 -29.71 -19.55 -5.18
C GLU A 21 -28.57 -20.49 -5.62
N LEU A 22 -28.54 -21.73 -5.09
CA LEU A 22 -27.58 -22.75 -5.53
C LEU A 22 -27.80 -23.12 -7.01
N GLU A 23 -29.05 -23.37 -7.43
CA GLU A 23 -29.35 -23.70 -8.84
C GLU A 23 -29.02 -22.52 -9.77
N LYS A 24 -29.35 -21.31 -9.39
CA LYS A 24 -28.99 -20.10 -10.13
C LYS A 24 -27.48 -19.95 -10.28
N THR A 25 -26.74 -20.20 -9.19
CA THR A 25 -25.27 -20.12 -9.19
C THR A 25 -24.64 -21.18 -10.05
N LYS A 26 -25.17 -22.42 -10.02
CA LYS A 26 -24.72 -23.51 -10.89
C LYS A 26 -24.95 -23.19 -12.37
N SER A 27 -26.15 -22.73 -12.74
CA SER A 27 -26.45 -22.32 -14.12
C SER A 27 -25.51 -21.23 -14.61
N LYS A 28 -25.21 -20.24 -13.77
CA LYS A 28 -24.26 -19.18 -14.11
C LYS A 28 -22.83 -19.72 -14.26
N LEU A 29 -22.44 -20.67 -13.42
CA LEU A 29 -21.12 -21.31 -13.53
C LEU A 29 -21.00 -22.11 -14.84
N GLU A 30 -22.05 -22.83 -15.22
CA GLU A 30 -22.10 -23.58 -16.49
C GLU A 30 -22.03 -22.64 -17.69
N GLU A 31 -22.77 -21.53 -17.67
CA GLU A 31 -22.72 -20.50 -18.70
C GLU A 31 -21.31 -19.95 -18.87
N ILE A 32 -20.65 -19.54 -17.78
CA ILE A 32 -19.28 -19.01 -17.81
C ILE A 32 -18.30 -20.08 -18.28
N SER A 33 -18.44 -21.32 -17.80
CA SER A 33 -17.57 -22.45 -18.17
C SER A 33 -17.67 -22.78 -19.66
N SER A 34 -18.89 -22.66 -20.25
CA SER A 34 -19.11 -22.87 -21.66
C SER A 34 -18.36 -21.92 -22.59
N GLN A 35 -18.04 -20.74 -22.07
CA GLN A 35 -17.28 -19.71 -22.81
C GLN A 35 -15.79 -20.08 -23.00
N LYS A 36 -15.31 -21.13 -22.33
CA LYS A 36 -13.91 -21.62 -22.39
C LYS A 36 -12.88 -20.51 -22.21
N LEU A 37 -13.15 -19.57 -21.29
CA LEU A 37 -12.24 -18.47 -21.00
C LEU A 37 -10.95 -19.01 -20.39
N SER A 38 -9.81 -18.53 -20.91
CA SER A 38 -8.49 -18.77 -20.33
C SER A 38 -8.02 -17.51 -19.64
N LEU A 39 -8.43 -17.31 -18.38
CA LEU A 39 -8.11 -16.14 -17.59
C LEU A 39 -7.12 -16.52 -16.48
N ASP A 40 -6.00 -15.81 -16.42
CA ASP A 40 -5.05 -15.92 -15.32
C ASP A 40 -5.28 -14.77 -14.33
N LEU A 41 -5.81 -15.12 -13.16
CA LEU A 41 -6.05 -14.20 -12.05
C LEU A 41 -5.00 -14.32 -10.94
N SER A 42 -3.93 -15.08 -11.17
CA SER A 42 -2.89 -15.31 -10.17
C SER A 42 -2.08 -14.04 -9.86
N ARG A 43 -2.00 -13.11 -10.82
CA ARG A 43 -1.32 -11.81 -10.65
C ARG A 43 -2.02 -10.72 -11.45
N GLY A 44 -2.24 -9.56 -10.82
CA GLY A 44 -2.65 -8.34 -11.51
C GLY A 44 -1.47 -7.78 -12.30
N LYS A 45 -1.50 -7.91 -13.63
CA LYS A 45 -0.50 -7.34 -14.54
C LYS A 45 -1.20 -6.45 -15.55
N PRO A 46 -0.63 -5.27 -15.89
CA PRO A 46 -1.14 -4.46 -16.99
C PRO A 46 -1.12 -5.25 -18.30
N ALA A 47 -2.13 -5.07 -19.15
CA ALA A 47 -2.16 -5.61 -20.51
C ALA A 47 -1.11 -4.93 -21.38
N LYS A 48 -0.73 -5.57 -22.51
CA LYS A 48 0.27 -5.03 -23.43
C LYS A 48 -0.11 -3.65 -23.96
N GLU A 49 -1.38 -3.44 -24.22
CA GLU A 49 -1.94 -2.16 -24.71
C GLU A 49 -1.79 -1.05 -23.67
N GLN A 50 -1.96 -1.38 -22.39
CA GLN A 50 -1.72 -0.44 -21.28
C GLN A 50 -0.24 -0.08 -21.15
N LEU A 51 0.66 -1.06 -21.28
CA LEU A 51 2.11 -0.82 -21.26
C LEU A 51 2.56 0.00 -22.48
N ALA A 52 1.93 -0.18 -23.63
CA ALA A 52 2.24 0.56 -24.87
C ALA A 52 2.01 2.07 -24.73
N LEU A 53 1.13 2.51 -23.81
CA LEU A 53 0.87 3.95 -23.59
C LEU A 53 2.10 4.74 -23.15
N SER A 54 3.08 4.08 -22.55
CA SER A 54 4.32 4.73 -22.08
C SER A 54 5.54 4.48 -22.97
N MET A 55 5.39 3.79 -24.10
CA MET A 55 6.53 3.41 -24.96
C MET A 55 7.29 4.60 -25.55
N ASP A 56 6.61 5.71 -25.81
CA ASP A 56 7.24 6.93 -26.34
C ASP A 56 8.28 7.52 -25.35
N MET A 57 8.19 7.18 -24.05
CA MET A 57 9.19 7.58 -23.06
C MET A 57 10.58 7.06 -23.40
N LEU A 58 10.70 5.92 -24.07
CA LEU A 58 11.99 5.33 -24.45
C LEU A 58 12.72 6.17 -25.51
N SER A 59 12.00 7.00 -26.25
CA SER A 59 12.55 7.90 -27.28
C SER A 59 12.60 9.36 -26.82
N ALA A 60 12.19 9.66 -25.58
CA ALA A 60 12.14 11.03 -25.07
C ALA A 60 13.54 11.61 -24.79
N ILE A 61 14.55 10.74 -24.63
CA ILE A 61 15.93 11.12 -24.35
C ILE A 61 16.83 10.45 -25.38
N ASP A 62 17.69 11.24 -26.04
CA ASP A 62 18.70 10.80 -26.99
C ASP A 62 20.06 11.48 -26.74
N ALA A 63 21.03 11.24 -27.64
CA ALA A 63 22.38 11.80 -27.53
C ALA A 63 22.43 13.35 -27.63
N ASN A 64 21.38 14.00 -28.12
CA ASN A 64 21.30 15.45 -28.28
C ASN A 64 20.46 16.11 -27.15
N SER A 65 19.90 15.30 -26.25
CA SER A 65 19.07 15.82 -25.17
C SER A 65 19.90 16.55 -24.13
N ILE A 66 19.29 17.57 -23.50
CA ILE A 66 19.87 18.23 -22.33
C ILE A 66 19.76 17.25 -21.17
N LEU A 67 20.89 16.85 -20.62
CA LEU A 67 20.98 15.85 -19.54
C LEU A 67 21.37 16.47 -18.18
N ASP A 68 21.38 17.78 -18.09
CA ASP A 68 21.59 18.51 -16.83
C ASP A 68 20.23 18.85 -16.21
N SER A 69 20.12 18.65 -14.89
CA SER A 69 18.99 19.14 -14.12
C SER A 69 18.98 20.66 -14.02
N GLU A 70 17.90 21.26 -13.60
CA GLU A 70 17.78 22.72 -13.40
C GLU A 70 18.81 23.30 -12.41
N CYS A 71 19.35 22.48 -11.52
CA CYS A 71 20.42 22.88 -10.60
C CYS A 71 21.84 22.67 -11.18
N GLY A 72 21.94 22.30 -12.47
CA GLY A 72 23.20 22.10 -13.15
C GLY A 72 23.89 20.75 -12.84
N THR A 73 23.19 19.80 -12.27
CA THR A 73 23.72 18.46 -12.05
C THR A 73 23.59 17.62 -13.32
N ASP A 74 24.67 17.09 -13.83
CA ASP A 74 24.67 16.10 -14.91
C ASP A 74 24.00 14.80 -14.45
N CYS A 75 22.81 14.53 -14.99
CA CYS A 75 21.99 13.38 -14.60
C CYS A 75 22.60 12.02 -14.99
N ARG A 76 23.71 12.01 -15.73
CA ARG A 76 24.50 10.79 -16.01
C ARG A 76 25.45 10.43 -14.87
N ASN A 77 25.60 11.31 -13.89
CA ASN A 77 26.49 11.13 -12.76
C ASN A 77 25.69 10.88 -11.47
N TYR A 78 26.37 10.50 -10.42
CA TYR A 78 25.80 10.35 -9.07
C TYR A 78 25.81 11.69 -8.32
N GLY A 79 25.07 11.78 -7.20
CA GLY A 79 25.14 12.95 -6.30
C GLY A 79 23.81 13.53 -5.84
N MET A 80 22.68 12.98 -6.26
CA MET A 80 21.33 13.43 -5.88
C MET A 80 20.55 12.25 -5.27
N PRO A 81 20.86 11.84 -4.03
CA PRO A 81 20.29 10.60 -3.45
C PRO A 81 18.78 10.70 -3.19
N ASP A 82 18.24 11.89 -3.03
CA ASP A 82 16.82 12.15 -2.83
C ASP A 82 16.05 12.47 -4.14
N GLY A 83 16.74 12.41 -5.27
CA GLY A 83 16.19 12.68 -6.60
C GLY A 83 16.38 14.14 -7.06
N ILE A 84 16.42 14.35 -8.37
CA ILE A 84 16.55 15.68 -8.97
C ILE A 84 15.32 16.55 -8.64
N PRO A 85 15.47 17.88 -8.55
CA PRO A 85 14.38 18.78 -8.15
C PRO A 85 13.12 18.64 -9.00
N GLU A 86 13.28 18.46 -10.31
CA GLU A 86 12.18 18.28 -11.25
C GLU A 86 11.35 17.01 -10.93
N ALA A 87 12.03 15.89 -10.70
CA ALA A 87 11.37 14.63 -10.35
C ALA A 87 10.64 14.73 -9.00
N ARG A 88 11.27 15.37 -8.01
CA ARG A 88 10.66 15.60 -6.70
C ARG A 88 9.41 16.47 -6.78
N ARG A 89 9.44 17.55 -7.59
CA ARG A 89 8.26 18.40 -7.80
C ARG A 89 7.13 17.65 -8.53
N MET A 90 7.47 16.90 -9.57
CA MET A 90 6.50 16.11 -10.32
C MET A 90 5.80 15.10 -9.43
N MET A 91 6.55 14.32 -8.66
CA MET A 91 6.00 13.33 -7.74
C MET A 91 5.21 13.97 -6.60
N ALA A 92 5.69 15.08 -6.05
CA ALA A 92 4.98 15.83 -5.02
C ALA A 92 3.62 16.32 -5.52
N HIS A 93 3.56 16.86 -6.75
CA HIS A 93 2.30 17.28 -7.37
C HIS A 93 1.32 16.10 -7.52
N MET A 94 1.79 14.96 -8.00
CA MET A 94 0.97 13.74 -8.14
C MET A 94 0.43 13.25 -6.79
N MET A 95 1.20 13.39 -5.72
CA MET A 95 0.82 12.96 -4.37
C MET A 95 0.04 14.02 -3.58
N GLY A 96 -0.10 15.23 -4.10
CA GLY A 96 -0.77 16.34 -3.40
C GLY A 96 0.02 16.84 -2.18
N THR A 97 1.37 16.82 -2.24
CA THR A 97 2.27 17.25 -1.17
C THR A 97 3.30 18.27 -1.68
N HIS A 98 4.26 18.65 -0.86
CA HIS A 98 5.34 19.55 -1.22
C HIS A 98 6.64 18.81 -1.50
N SER A 99 7.45 19.29 -2.48
CA SER A 99 8.69 18.64 -2.89
C SER A 99 9.74 18.51 -1.78
N VAL A 100 9.69 19.36 -0.75
CA VAL A 100 10.57 19.25 0.42
C VAL A 100 10.33 17.97 1.23
N TYR A 101 9.11 17.42 1.16
CA TYR A 101 8.73 16.15 1.82
C TYR A 101 8.75 14.95 0.88
N THR A 102 9.34 15.12 -0.32
CA THR A 102 9.32 14.10 -1.35
C THR A 102 10.73 13.66 -1.69
N MET A 103 10.98 12.37 -1.62
CA MET A 103 12.19 11.73 -2.14
C MET A 103 11.79 10.82 -3.31
N VAL A 104 12.61 10.80 -4.36
CA VAL A 104 12.41 9.94 -5.51
C VAL A 104 13.58 8.95 -5.57
N MET A 105 13.29 7.71 -5.27
CA MET A 105 14.27 6.64 -5.17
C MET A 105 13.96 5.52 -6.17
N GLY A 106 14.37 4.30 -5.90
CA GLY A 106 14.16 3.15 -6.77
C GLY A 106 12.68 2.84 -7.08
N ASN A 107 12.45 2.00 -8.06
CA ASN A 107 11.13 1.68 -8.63
C ASN A 107 10.35 0.58 -7.88
N SER A 108 10.90 0.04 -6.78
CA SER A 108 10.26 -1.00 -5.97
C SER A 108 9.82 -0.46 -4.62
N SER A 109 8.51 -0.32 -4.42
CA SER A 109 7.95 0.12 -3.14
C SER A 109 8.31 -0.83 -1.99
N LEU A 110 8.36 -2.14 -2.24
CA LEU A 110 8.74 -3.12 -1.20
C LEU A 110 10.20 -2.95 -0.77
N THR A 111 11.11 -2.64 -1.69
CA THR A 111 12.50 -2.33 -1.36
C THR A 111 12.57 -1.08 -0.50
N LEU A 112 11.87 -0.01 -0.87
CA LEU A 112 11.84 1.22 -0.08
C LEU A 112 11.26 1.00 1.33
N MET A 113 10.19 0.21 1.44
CA MET A 113 9.61 -0.14 2.74
C MET A 113 10.58 -0.95 3.60
N TYR A 114 11.28 -1.91 2.99
CA TYR A 114 12.31 -2.69 3.67
C TYR A 114 13.46 -1.79 4.15
N ASP A 115 13.95 -0.90 3.31
CA ASP A 115 15.04 0.02 3.63
C ASP A 115 14.67 0.96 4.78
N ILE A 116 13.43 1.49 4.79
CA ILE A 116 12.94 2.34 5.89
C ILE A 116 12.91 1.58 7.21
N ILE A 117 12.35 0.37 7.22
CA ILE A 117 12.31 -0.46 8.43
C ILE A 117 13.73 -0.87 8.86
N SER A 118 14.58 -1.25 7.92
CA SER A 118 15.98 -1.60 8.20
C SER A 118 16.75 -0.45 8.83
N HIS A 119 16.59 0.75 8.28
CA HIS A 119 17.19 1.97 8.83
C HIS A 119 16.70 2.25 10.25
N ALA A 120 15.40 2.20 10.47
CA ALA A 120 14.83 2.36 11.81
C ALA A 120 15.33 1.29 12.80
N MET A 121 15.52 0.05 12.33
CA MET A 121 16.05 -1.04 13.14
C MET A 121 17.50 -0.81 13.58
N VAL A 122 18.35 -0.27 12.70
CA VAL A 122 19.79 -0.18 12.91
C VAL A 122 20.24 1.18 13.45
N ASP A 123 19.70 2.25 12.91
CA ASP A 123 20.13 3.61 13.21
C ASP A 123 19.16 4.38 14.10
N GLY A 124 17.92 3.90 14.21
CA GLY A 124 16.83 4.64 14.82
C GLY A 124 16.28 5.74 13.91
N ILE A 125 15.15 6.33 14.29
CA ILE A 125 14.51 7.45 13.58
C ILE A 125 14.10 8.54 14.55
N LEU A 126 13.95 9.77 14.06
CA LEU A 126 13.54 10.93 14.86
C LEU A 126 14.39 11.20 16.10
N GLY A 127 15.64 10.76 16.12
CA GLY A 127 16.57 10.91 17.24
C GLY A 127 16.35 9.92 18.39
N GLU A 128 15.46 8.95 18.22
CA GLU A 128 15.25 7.87 19.18
C GLU A 128 16.22 6.70 18.90
N LYS A 129 16.28 5.78 19.83
CA LYS A 129 17.15 4.60 19.75
C LYS A 129 16.75 3.65 18.62
N PRO A 130 17.73 2.88 18.09
CA PRO A 130 17.44 1.81 17.14
C PRO A 130 16.36 0.85 17.62
N TRP A 131 15.46 0.49 16.71
CA TRP A 131 14.34 -0.38 17.09
C TRP A 131 14.76 -1.79 17.52
N TYR A 132 15.97 -2.26 17.12
CA TYR A 132 16.46 -3.56 17.61
C TYR A 132 16.64 -3.60 19.13
N GLU A 133 16.81 -2.45 19.79
CA GLU A 133 16.90 -2.36 21.26
C GLU A 133 15.53 -2.45 21.95
N VAL A 134 14.44 -2.23 21.20
CA VAL A 134 13.08 -2.29 21.74
C VAL A 134 12.65 -3.76 21.89
N LYS A 135 12.45 -4.19 23.13
CA LYS A 135 11.90 -5.52 23.42
C LYS A 135 10.41 -5.56 23.09
N ASN A 136 9.94 -6.72 22.59
CA ASN A 136 8.53 -6.95 22.28
C ASN A 136 7.93 -5.90 21.35
N ARG A 137 8.73 -5.40 20.37
CA ARG A 137 8.29 -4.41 19.40
C ARG A 137 7.13 -4.94 18.57
N LYS A 138 6.14 -4.09 18.32
CA LYS A 138 4.88 -4.41 17.66
C LYS A 138 4.66 -3.56 16.44
N PHE A 139 3.96 -4.13 15.46
CA PHE A 139 3.54 -3.40 14.27
C PHE A 139 2.09 -3.71 13.93
N LEU A 140 1.30 -2.68 13.62
CA LEU A 140 -0.13 -2.83 13.36
C LEU A 140 -0.36 -3.20 11.89
N CYS A 141 -1.15 -4.24 11.66
CA CYS A 141 -1.37 -4.88 10.36
C CYS A 141 -2.87 -4.93 10.03
N PRO A 142 -3.44 -3.90 9.39
CA PRO A 142 -4.82 -3.94 8.93
C PRO A 142 -5.06 -5.11 7.96
N SER A 143 -6.00 -5.99 8.33
CA SER A 143 -6.26 -7.24 7.62
C SER A 143 -7.77 -7.41 7.31
N PRO A 144 -8.16 -7.88 6.11
CA PRO A 144 -7.29 -8.30 4.98
C PRO A 144 -6.38 -7.18 4.48
N GLY A 145 -5.11 -7.47 4.21
CA GLY A 145 -4.10 -6.51 3.76
C GLY A 145 -3.06 -7.17 2.85
N TYR A 146 -2.08 -6.39 2.39
CA TYR A 146 -1.03 -6.91 1.53
C TYR A 146 0.05 -7.59 2.39
N ASP A 147 0.09 -8.90 2.35
CA ASP A 147 0.94 -9.76 3.17
C ASP A 147 2.44 -9.48 3.04
N ARG A 148 2.89 -8.94 1.91
CA ARG A 148 4.29 -8.59 1.69
C ARG A 148 4.79 -7.47 2.61
N HIS A 149 3.92 -6.52 2.95
CA HIS A 149 4.24 -5.50 3.95
C HIS A 149 4.46 -6.16 5.32
N PHE A 150 3.56 -7.05 5.71
CA PHE A 150 3.63 -7.75 6.98
C PHE A 150 4.90 -8.60 7.10
N ALA A 151 5.26 -9.30 6.02
CA ALA A 151 6.47 -10.11 5.96
C ALA A 151 7.75 -9.29 6.20
N ILE A 152 7.79 -8.00 5.84
CA ILE A 152 8.94 -7.13 6.13
C ILE A 152 9.11 -6.98 7.65
N THR A 153 8.07 -6.57 8.36
CA THR A 153 8.14 -6.37 9.81
C THR A 153 8.28 -7.70 10.58
N GLU A 154 7.67 -8.78 10.10
CA GLU A 154 7.87 -10.12 10.64
C GLU A 154 9.34 -10.56 10.53
N HIS A 155 9.99 -10.32 9.38
CA HIS A 155 11.41 -10.62 9.17
C HIS A 155 12.31 -9.93 10.20
N PHE A 156 11.99 -8.71 10.58
CA PHE A 156 12.71 -7.96 11.63
C PHE A 156 12.27 -8.32 13.05
N GLY A 157 11.44 -9.35 13.23
CA GLY A 157 11.04 -9.88 14.52
C GLY A 157 10.04 -9.01 15.29
N PHE A 158 9.18 -8.27 14.57
CA PHE A 158 8.04 -7.60 15.20
C PHE A 158 6.92 -8.59 15.51
N GLU A 159 6.23 -8.39 16.61
CA GLU A 159 4.91 -8.97 16.85
C GLU A 159 3.90 -8.24 15.97
N LEU A 160 3.22 -8.97 15.09
CA LEU A 160 2.22 -8.41 14.18
C LEU A 160 0.85 -8.40 14.86
N ILE A 161 0.29 -7.21 15.03
CA ILE A 161 -1.04 -7.05 15.62
C ILE A 161 -2.05 -6.86 14.50
N THR A 162 -2.95 -7.81 14.32
CA THR A 162 -4.01 -7.73 13.31
C THR A 162 -5.05 -6.68 13.69
N ILE A 163 -5.32 -5.74 12.79
CA ILE A 163 -6.37 -4.74 12.92
C ILE A 163 -7.49 -5.07 11.93
N PRO A 164 -8.74 -5.26 12.35
CA PRO A 164 -9.84 -5.54 11.44
C PRO A 164 -10.06 -4.39 10.44
N MET A 165 -10.29 -4.73 9.16
CA MET A 165 -10.73 -3.77 8.15
C MET A 165 -12.25 -3.61 8.23
N LYS A 166 -12.73 -2.35 8.31
CA LYS A 166 -14.12 -1.93 8.20
C LYS A 166 -14.44 -1.52 6.75
N LYS A 167 -15.64 -1.03 6.49
CA LYS A 167 -16.10 -0.66 5.13
C LYS A 167 -15.33 0.50 4.50
N ASP A 168 -14.75 1.36 5.33
CA ASP A 168 -14.15 2.64 4.97
C ASP A 168 -12.72 2.81 5.50
N GLY A 169 -12.09 1.74 5.96
CA GLY A 169 -10.73 1.73 6.47
C GLY A 169 -10.54 0.77 7.63
N PRO A 170 -9.40 0.79 8.32
CA PRO A 170 -9.14 -0.06 9.47
C PRO A 170 -9.94 0.38 10.70
N ASP A 171 -10.02 -0.49 11.69
CA ASP A 171 -10.60 -0.16 13.00
C ASP A 171 -9.74 0.87 13.73
N MET A 172 -10.11 2.14 13.59
CA MET A 172 -9.38 3.26 14.18
C MET A 172 -9.47 3.29 15.70
N ASP A 173 -10.57 2.80 16.29
CA ASP A 173 -10.72 2.75 17.76
C ASP A 173 -9.67 1.80 18.37
N MET A 174 -9.45 0.66 17.71
CA MET A 174 -8.43 -0.29 18.08
C MET A 174 -7.01 0.28 17.88
N ILE A 175 -6.76 0.97 16.79
CA ILE A 175 -5.46 1.61 16.51
C ILE A 175 -5.15 2.65 17.59
N GLU A 176 -6.08 3.56 17.89
CA GLU A 176 -5.93 4.64 18.89
C GLU A 176 -5.67 4.10 20.29
N GLU A 177 -6.19 2.93 20.62
CA GLU A 177 -5.90 2.28 21.90
C GLU A 177 -4.51 1.64 21.92
N LEU A 178 -4.16 0.90 20.85
CA LEU A 178 -2.89 0.16 20.77
C LEU A 178 -1.65 1.06 20.72
N ILE A 179 -1.74 2.23 20.09
CA ILE A 179 -0.61 3.17 20.00
C ILE A 179 -0.25 3.86 21.32
N LYS A 180 -1.00 3.62 22.39
CA LYS A 180 -0.64 4.03 23.76
C LYS A 180 0.50 3.17 24.35
N ASP A 181 0.81 2.05 23.73
CA ASP A 181 1.95 1.21 24.04
C ASP A 181 3.18 1.68 23.24
N GLU A 182 4.24 2.10 23.93
CA GLU A 182 5.49 2.57 23.32
C GLU A 182 6.22 1.51 22.47
N SER A 183 5.87 0.23 22.65
CA SER A 183 6.42 -0.85 21.82
C SER A 183 5.80 -0.92 20.42
N VAL A 184 4.68 -0.25 20.17
CA VAL A 184 4.05 -0.15 18.85
C VAL A 184 4.77 0.92 18.04
N LYS A 185 5.42 0.49 16.94
CA LYS A 185 6.32 1.33 16.15
C LYS A 185 5.77 1.79 14.81
N GLY A 186 4.58 1.33 14.43
CA GLY A 186 3.98 1.77 13.19
C GLY A 186 2.76 0.96 12.79
N VAL A 187 2.17 1.37 11.68
CA VAL A 187 1.02 0.74 11.05
C VAL A 187 1.22 0.67 9.54
N TRP A 188 1.01 -0.52 8.96
CA TRP A 188 0.92 -0.64 7.51
C TRP A 188 -0.42 -0.13 7.01
N CYS A 189 -0.43 0.73 6.01
CA CYS A 189 -1.68 1.17 5.40
C CYS A 189 -1.57 1.38 3.90
N VAL A 190 -2.68 1.15 3.19
CA VAL A 190 -2.85 1.45 1.77
C VAL A 190 -4.15 2.24 1.64
N PRO A 191 -4.12 3.57 1.76
CA PRO A 191 -5.33 4.39 1.90
C PRO A 191 -6.24 4.41 0.67
N LYS A 192 -5.71 4.17 -0.52
CA LYS A 192 -6.48 4.16 -1.77
C LYS A 192 -6.38 2.81 -2.44
N TYR A 193 -7.55 2.24 -2.80
CA TYR A 193 -7.63 0.98 -3.55
C TYR A 193 -6.83 -0.15 -2.89
N GLN A 194 -7.05 -0.31 -1.60
CA GLN A 194 -6.32 -1.26 -0.75
C GLN A 194 -6.32 -2.68 -1.35
N ASN A 195 -5.16 -3.31 -1.32
CA ASN A 195 -4.99 -4.69 -1.76
C ASN A 195 -5.14 -5.65 -0.54
N PRO A 196 -6.06 -6.64 -0.55
CA PRO A 196 -6.83 -7.13 -1.71
C PRO A 196 -8.26 -6.58 -1.81
N THR A 197 -8.74 -5.77 -0.89
CA THR A 197 -10.18 -5.45 -0.74
C THR A 197 -10.69 -4.38 -1.69
N GLY A 198 -9.81 -3.54 -2.24
CA GLY A 198 -10.17 -2.37 -3.04
C GLY A 198 -10.75 -1.21 -2.22
N ILE A 199 -10.77 -1.29 -0.91
CA ILE A 199 -11.28 -0.23 -0.02
C ILE A 199 -10.43 1.03 -0.16
N THR A 200 -11.10 2.18 -0.27
CA THR A 200 -10.49 3.50 -0.09
C THR A 200 -10.90 4.03 1.26
N PHE A 201 -9.95 4.51 2.04
CA PHE A 201 -10.21 5.06 3.36
C PHE A 201 -11.06 6.33 3.24
N SER A 202 -12.04 6.49 4.12
CA SER A 202 -12.83 7.72 4.19
C SER A 202 -11.98 8.89 4.68
N ASP A 203 -12.43 10.10 4.37
CA ASP A 203 -11.81 11.32 4.88
C ASP A 203 -11.75 11.35 6.41
N ASP A 204 -12.75 10.76 7.09
CA ASP A 204 -12.79 10.68 8.53
C ASP A 204 -11.66 9.78 9.06
N VAL A 205 -11.49 8.60 8.46
CA VAL A 205 -10.37 7.69 8.78
C VAL A 205 -9.02 8.40 8.56
N ILE A 206 -8.85 9.11 7.45
CA ILE A 206 -7.62 9.85 7.17
C ILE A 206 -7.36 10.96 8.21
N ARG A 207 -8.39 11.71 8.61
CA ARG A 207 -8.27 12.72 9.67
C ARG A 207 -7.90 12.10 11.01
N ARG A 208 -8.47 10.94 11.35
CA ARG A 208 -8.10 10.19 12.56
C ARG A 208 -6.65 9.73 12.51
N PHE A 209 -6.18 9.20 11.37
CA PHE A 209 -4.75 8.88 11.21
C PHE A 209 -3.85 10.10 11.42
N ALA A 210 -4.20 11.24 10.83
CA ALA A 210 -3.43 12.47 10.99
C ALA A 210 -3.45 13.03 12.43
N ALA A 211 -4.46 12.67 13.21
CA ALA A 211 -4.63 13.11 14.60
C ALA A 211 -4.06 12.13 15.63
N LEU A 212 -3.48 11.00 15.22
CA LEU A 212 -2.91 10.02 16.12
C LEU A 212 -1.87 10.65 17.05
N LYS A 213 -1.87 10.22 18.29
CA LYS A 213 -0.90 10.64 19.32
C LYS A 213 -0.27 9.39 19.93
N PRO A 214 0.67 8.76 19.23
CA PRO A 214 1.33 7.56 19.74
C PRO A 214 2.18 7.88 20.96
N ALA A 215 2.32 6.91 21.86
CA ALA A 215 3.23 6.99 23.01
C ALA A 215 4.69 6.92 22.54
N ALA A 216 4.97 6.11 21.52
CA ALA A 216 6.29 6.07 20.89
C ALA A 216 6.53 7.35 20.08
N LYS A 217 7.62 8.06 20.33
CA LYS A 217 8.01 9.26 19.57
C LYS A 217 8.49 8.95 18.15
N ASP A 218 8.89 7.71 17.95
CA ASP A 218 9.41 7.13 16.72
C ASP A 218 8.39 6.20 16.02
N PHE A 219 7.08 6.49 16.22
CA PHE A 219 5.99 5.77 15.56
C PHE A 219 5.84 6.17 14.10
#